data_302dfebc43b04ed87aef7f80ccdfd98e
#
_entry.id   302dfebc43b04ed87aef7f80ccdfd98e
#
_cell.length_a   1.000
_cell.length_b   1.000
_cell.length_c   1.000
_cell.angle_alpha   90.00
_cell.angle_beta   90.00
_cell.angle_gamma   90.00
#
_symmetry.space_group_name_H-M   'P 1'
#
loop_
_entity.id
_entity.type
_entity.pdbx_description
1 polymer ?
#
loop_
_entity_poly.entity_id
_entity_poly.type
_entity_poly.pdbx_seq_one_letter_code
_entity_poly.pdbx_strand_id
1 'polypeptide(L)'
;GAHSDKRILFHEDITGEAITSKLYEAVKKLPNVTIFEHTTMVDIVEEDNICYGAVIRREDGTLETVEANETVWACGGIGGLYRHSTNFRHLTGDALALALHHKVRLKNINYVQIHPTTFFLRDEQERSFLISESVRGEGAKLYDKNMNRFVNELLPRDLLTEAIYEQMEKDHTEHVWEDLRTIPEEELRTHFPNIVEHCRQMGHDVPKECIPLVPAQHHFMGGVW
;
A
#
# COMPACT_ATOMS: atom_id res chain seq x y z
N GLY A 1 -13.54 -9.40 -7.75
CA GLY A 1 -14.44 -9.56 -8.88
C GLY A 1 -13.89 -10.13 -10.17
N ALA A 2 -12.58 -10.28 -10.41
CA ALA A 2 -12.05 -10.71 -11.72
C ALA A 2 -11.72 -12.22 -11.82
N HIS A 3 -11.93 -12.98 -10.75
CA HIS A 3 -11.62 -14.42 -10.74
C HIS A 3 -12.86 -15.26 -11.02
N SER A 4 -12.70 -16.30 -11.87
CA SER A 4 -13.75 -17.26 -12.18
C SER A 4 -13.98 -18.30 -11.07
N ASP A 5 -12.95 -18.54 -10.24
CA ASP A 5 -12.95 -19.51 -9.14
C ASP A 5 -12.21 -18.99 -7.92
N LYS A 6 -12.50 -19.57 -6.74
CA LYS A 6 -11.79 -19.30 -5.47
C LYS A 6 -10.41 -19.97 -5.49
N ARG A 7 -9.37 -19.26 -5.93
CA ARG A 7 -8.00 -19.77 -6.09
C ARG A 7 -6.92 -18.91 -5.44
N ILE A 8 -7.32 -17.90 -4.69
CA ILE A 8 -6.36 -17.02 -3.98
C ILE A 8 -6.00 -17.67 -2.66
N LEU A 9 -4.70 -17.89 -2.46
CA LEU A 9 -4.17 -18.29 -1.15
C LEU A 9 -4.07 -17.06 -0.26
N PHE A 10 -4.47 -17.20 0.98
CA PHE A 10 -4.46 -16.11 1.94
C PHE A 10 -4.12 -16.62 3.35
N HIS A 11 -3.70 -15.70 4.20
CA HIS A 11 -3.51 -15.93 5.62
C HIS A 11 -4.24 -14.82 6.36
N GLU A 12 -5.44 -15.10 6.84
CA GLU A 12 -6.35 -14.10 7.39
C GLU A 12 -6.46 -12.88 6.46
N ASP A 13 -6.36 -11.66 6.99
CA ASP A 13 -6.30 -10.40 6.25
C ASP A 13 -4.90 -9.75 6.24
N ILE A 14 -3.83 -10.52 6.57
CA ILE A 14 -2.42 -10.09 6.64
C ILE A 14 -1.48 -10.90 5.74
N THR A 15 -1.96 -11.42 4.64
CA THR A 15 -1.20 -12.32 3.74
C THR A 15 0.16 -11.74 3.34
N GLY A 16 0.22 -10.44 3.04
CA GLY A 16 1.48 -9.77 2.65
C GLY A 16 2.51 -9.79 3.78
N GLU A 17 2.11 -9.46 4.99
CA GLU A 17 2.97 -9.49 6.18
C GLU A 17 3.48 -10.90 6.46
N ALA A 18 2.59 -11.90 6.41
CA ALA A 18 2.95 -13.29 6.65
C ALA A 18 4.00 -13.81 5.65
N ILE A 19 3.87 -13.45 4.37
CA ILE A 19 4.85 -13.82 3.33
C ILE A 19 6.19 -13.13 3.58
N THR A 20 6.18 -11.81 3.75
CA THR A 20 7.38 -10.99 3.90
C THR A 20 8.17 -11.40 5.14
N SER A 21 7.50 -11.57 6.28
CA SER A 21 8.15 -11.96 7.53
C SER A 21 8.83 -13.34 7.43
N LYS A 22 8.14 -14.32 6.82
CA LYS A 22 8.73 -15.66 6.64
C LYS A 22 9.90 -15.67 5.68
N LEU A 23 9.84 -14.90 4.59
CA LEU A 23 10.95 -14.77 3.66
C LEU A 23 12.14 -14.06 4.31
N TYR A 24 11.91 -13.00 5.07
CA TYR A 24 12.95 -12.28 5.80
C TYR A 24 13.67 -13.19 6.81
N GLU A 25 12.92 -13.93 7.63
CA GLU A 25 13.49 -14.90 8.56
C GLU A 25 14.26 -16.04 7.88
N ALA A 26 13.86 -16.42 6.67
CA ALA A 26 14.61 -17.41 5.88
C ALA A 26 15.93 -16.83 5.36
N VAL A 27 15.90 -15.61 4.83
CA VAL A 27 17.08 -14.92 4.27
C VAL A 27 18.13 -14.66 5.36
N LYS A 28 17.72 -14.24 6.56
CA LYS A 28 18.63 -14.03 7.70
C LYS A 28 19.46 -15.27 8.09
N LYS A 29 19.01 -16.46 7.73
CA LYS A 29 19.71 -17.72 8.02
C LYS A 29 20.75 -18.09 6.98
N LEU A 30 20.82 -17.38 5.86
CA LEU A 30 21.73 -17.68 4.77
C LEU A 30 23.11 -17.07 5.06
N PRO A 31 24.20 -17.89 5.13
CA PRO A 31 25.53 -17.42 5.50
C PRO A 31 26.19 -16.52 4.43
N ASN A 32 25.66 -16.54 3.21
CA ASN A 32 26.16 -15.78 2.07
C ASN A 32 25.34 -14.49 1.81
N VAL A 33 24.46 -14.10 2.71
CA VAL A 33 23.66 -12.88 2.61
C VAL A 33 24.03 -11.92 3.72
N THR A 34 24.32 -10.68 3.36
CA THR A 34 24.52 -9.57 4.30
C THR A 34 23.37 -8.59 4.16
N ILE A 35 22.71 -8.27 5.26
CA ILE A 35 21.59 -7.32 5.31
C ILE A 35 22.10 -6.04 5.99
N PHE A 36 21.92 -4.92 5.33
CA PHE A 36 22.23 -3.59 5.86
C PHE A 36 20.93 -2.89 6.22
N GLU A 37 20.51 -2.99 7.48
CA GLU A 37 19.36 -2.26 8.01
C GLU A 37 19.71 -0.77 8.19
N HIS A 38 18.69 0.10 8.23
CA HIS A 38 18.83 1.56 8.40
C HIS A 38 19.86 2.20 7.42
N THR A 39 19.93 1.64 6.22
CA THR A 39 20.88 2.05 5.19
C THR A 39 20.13 2.50 3.94
N THR A 40 20.50 3.66 3.42
CA THR A 40 19.87 4.25 2.23
C THR A 40 20.83 4.22 1.06
N MET A 41 20.40 3.71 -0.10
CA MET A 41 21.10 3.90 -1.36
C MET A 41 20.94 5.37 -1.78
N VAL A 42 22.04 6.08 -1.94
CA VAL A 42 22.05 7.51 -2.29
C VAL A 42 22.56 7.77 -3.70
N ASP A 43 23.28 6.81 -4.29
CA ASP A 43 23.71 6.86 -5.68
C ASP A 43 24.08 5.48 -6.20
N ILE A 44 24.41 5.38 -7.50
CA ILE A 44 25.04 4.20 -8.11
C ILE A 44 26.46 4.53 -8.53
N VAL A 45 27.29 3.49 -8.63
CA VAL A 45 28.62 3.58 -9.24
C VAL A 45 28.47 3.22 -10.71
N GLU A 46 28.61 4.19 -11.60
CA GLU A 46 28.42 4.02 -13.03
C GLU A 46 29.59 4.59 -13.80
N GLU A 47 30.09 3.84 -14.75
CA GLU A 47 31.09 4.25 -15.72
C GLU A 47 30.78 3.60 -17.08
N ASP A 48 30.83 4.38 -18.14
CA ASP A 48 30.58 3.93 -19.52
C ASP A 48 29.24 3.16 -19.69
N ASN A 49 28.20 3.61 -19.00
CA ASN A 49 26.87 3.01 -19.00
C ASN A 49 26.83 1.56 -18.42
N ILE A 50 27.78 1.26 -17.55
CA ILE A 50 27.85 0.00 -16.79
C ILE A 50 27.74 0.32 -15.31
N CYS A 51 26.84 -0.36 -14.59
CA CYS A 51 26.70 -0.22 -13.14
C CYS A 51 27.67 -1.18 -12.44
N TYR A 52 28.50 -0.64 -11.56
CA TYR A 52 29.49 -1.39 -10.76
C TYR A 52 29.11 -1.51 -9.29
N GLY A 53 27.94 -1.02 -8.90
CA GLY A 53 27.51 -1.07 -7.50
C GLY A 53 26.67 0.14 -7.09
N ALA A 54 26.68 0.42 -5.80
CA ALA A 54 25.90 1.51 -5.21
C ALA A 54 26.71 2.28 -4.17
N VAL A 55 26.37 3.55 -4.01
CA VAL A 55 26.80 4.37 -2.88
C VAL A 55 25.68 4.33 -1.85
N ILE A 56 26.02 3.94 -0.64
CA ILE A 56 25.07 3.84 0.47
C ILE A 56 25.44 4.82 1.59
N ARG A 57 24.41 5.29 2.28
CA ARG A 57 24.55 6.08 3.50
C ARG A 57 24.08 5.25 4.69
N ARG A 58 24.97 5.05 5.64
CA ARG A 58 24.69 4.38 6.90
C ARG A 58 23.86 5.26 7.83
N GLU A 59 23.33 4.68 8.90
CA GLU A 59 22.53 5.37 9.92
C GLU A 59 23.33 6.53 10.59
N ASP A 60 24.64 6.36 10.78
CA ASP A 60 25.54 7.38 11.32
C ASP A 60 25.89 8.51 10.32
N GLY A 61 25.35 8.45 9.09
CA GLY A 61 25.62 9.40 8.01
C GLY A 61 26.85 9.08 7.17
N THR A 62 27.62 8.05 7.49
CA THR A 62 28.80 7.65 6.71
C THR A 62 28.40 7.18 5.32
N LEU A 63 29.10 7.66 4.30
CA LEU A 63 28.97 7.20 2.92
C LEU A 63 29.95 6.05 2.67
N GLU A 64 29.48 5.02 2.01
CA GLU A 64 30.24 3.83 1.66
C GLU A 64 29.91 3.39 0.23
N THR A 65 30.90 2.93 -0.51
CA THR A 65 30.69 2.31 -1.82
C THR A 65 30.63 0.79 -1.67
N VAL A 66 29.58 0.19 -2.20
CA VAL A 66 29.43 -1.26 -2.28
C VAL A 66 29.59 -1.65 -3.75
N GLU A 67 30.71 -2.28 -4.08
CA GLU A 67 30.98 -2.79 -5.41
C GLU A 67 30.28 -4.12 -5.62
N ALA A 68 29.67 -4.30 -6.80
CA ALA A 68 28.95 -5.51 -7.18
C ALA A 68 29.03 -5.74 -8.70
N ASN A 69 29.10 -7.00 -9.10
CA ASN A 69 29.01 -7.39 -10.51
C ASN A 69 27.59 -7.14 -11.08
N GLU A 70 26.56 -7.31 -10.23
CA GLU A 70 25.17 -7.11 -10.60
C GLU A 70 24.48 -6.29 -9.50
N THR A 71 23.67 -5.33 -9.90
CA THR A 71 22.89 -4.50 -8.98
C THR A 71 21.41 -4.58 -9.33
N VAL A 72 20.57 -5.01 -8.35
CA VAL A 72 19.12 -5.10 -8.52
C VAL A 72 18.44 -3.96 -7.75
N TRP A 73 17.72 -3.12 -8.47
CA TRP A 73 16.91 -2.06 -7.86
C TRP A 73 15.53 -2.58 -7.49
N ALA A 74 15.31 -2.75 -6.20
CA ALA A 74 14.03 -3.12 -5.62
C ALA A 74 13.56 -2.07 -4.58
N CYS A 75 13.76 -0.79 -4.90
CA CYS A 75 13.60 0.34 -3.98
C CYS A 75 12.14 0.78 -3.75
N GLY A 76 11.17 0.04 -4.25
CA GLY A 76 9.76 0.39 -4.12
C GLY A 76 9.33 1.55 -5.04
N GLY A 77 8.19 2.15 -4.72
CA GLY A 77 7.53 3.15 -5.53
C GLY A 77 7.53 4.56 -4.93
N ILE A 78 6.43 5.28 -5.15
CA ILE A 78 6.27 6.70 -4.82
C ILE A 78 5.17 6.95 -3.78
N GLY A 79 4.66 5.90 -3.14
CA GLY A 79 3.47 6.00 -2.29
C GLY A 79 3.60 6.94 -1.10
N GLY A 80 4.82 7.12 -0.58
CA GLY A 80 5.09 8.04 0.52
C GLY A 80 4.87 9.52 0.20
N LEU A 81 4.75 9.88 -1.09
CA LEU A 81 4.45 11.24 -1.53
C LEU A 81 2.96 11.62 -1.42
N TYR A 82 2.08 10.64 -1.19
CA TYR A 82 0.64 10.87 -1.13
C TYR A 82 0.17 11.05 0.32
N ARG A 83 -0.79 11.94 0.54
CA ARG A 83 -1.38 12.16 1.86
C ARG A 83 -1.99 10.88 2.42
N HIS A 84 -2.82 10.21 1.61
CA HIS A 84 -3.37 8.90 1.93
C HIS A 84 -2.70 7.85 1.05
N SER A 85 -2.02 6.90 1.69
CA SER A 85 -1.30 5.84 1.00
C SER A 85 -1.19 4.58 1.85
N THR A 86 -1.40 3.43 1.23
CA THR A 86 -1.17 2.13 1.88
C THR A 86 0.31 1.75 1.93
N ASN A 87 1.18 2.55 1.31
CA ASN A 87 2.62 2.33 1.28
C ASN A 87 3.31 3.07 2.44
N PHE A 88 4.50 2.60 2.81
CA PHE A 88 5.31 3.25 3.84
C PHE A 88 5.78 4.64 3.39
N ARG A 89 5.88 5.56 4.34
CA ARG A 89 6.22 6.97 4.11
C ARG A 89 7.62 7.19 3.51
N HIS A 90 8.56 6.27 3.74
CA HIS A 90 9.90 6.35 3.16
C HIS A 90 9.97 5.98 1.68
N LEU A 91 8.88 5.50 1.06
CA LEU A 91 8.84 5.17 -0.36
C LEU A 91 8.58 6.43 -1.19
N THR A 92 9.60 7.25 -1.37
CA THR A 92 9.52 8.59 -1.97
C THR A 92 10.01 8.67 -3.42
N GLY A 93 10.29 7.52 -4.05
CA GLY A 93 10.71 7.45 -5.44
C GLY A 93 12.18 7.76 -5.67
N ASP A 94 13.04 7.54 -4.68
CA ASP A 94 14.47 7.87 -4.73
C ASP A 94 15.17 7.20 -5.91
N ALA A 95 14.86 5.92 -6.18
CA ALA A 95 15.41 5.23 -7.35
C ALA A 95 15.00 5.86 -8.69
N LEU A 96 13.81 6.47 -8.78
CA LEU A 96 13.39 7.20 -9.99
C LEU A 96 14.18 8.49 -10.16
N ALA A 97 14.48 9.19 -9.06
CA ALA A 97 15.31 10.38 -9.07
C ALA A 97 16.75 10.04 -9.52
N LEU A 98 17.34 8.96 -8.98
CA LEU A 98 18.64 8.46 -9.41
C LEU A 98 18.64 8.04 -10.88
N ALA A 99 17.60 7.33 -11.33
CA ALA A 99 17.44 6.94 -12.72
C ALA A 99 17.43 8.16 -13.67
N LEU A 100 16.73 9.23 -13.30
CA LEU A 100 16.75 10.49 -14.07
C LEU A 100 18.13 11.14 -14.07
N HIS A 101 18.83 11.15 -12.93
CA HIS A 101 20.17 11.70 -12.81
C HIS A 101 21.17 10.99 -13.74
N HIS A 102 21.14 9.66 -13.75
CA HIS A 102 21.98 8.81 -14.59
C HIS A 102 21.41 8.58 -16.02
N LYS A 103 20.37 9.32 -16.42
CA LYS A 103 19.74 9.23 -17.76
C LYS A 103 19.19 7.83 -18.09
N VAL A 104 18.89 7.04 -17.06
CA VAL A 104 18.23 5.75 -17.21
C VAL A 104 16.79 5.98 -17.64
N ARG A 105 16.30 5.19 -18.58
CA ARG A 105 14.95 5.34 -19.13
C ARG A 105 13.90 4.98 -18.10
N LEU A 106 12.90 5.85 -17.94
CA LEU A 106 11.71 5.59 -17.14
C LEU A 106 10.50 5.29 -18.03
N LYS A 107 9.59 4.47 -17.54
CA LYS A 107 8.34 4.12 -18.23
C LYS A 107 7.15 4.17 -17.27
N ASN A 108 6.00 4.63 -17.77
CA ASN A 108 4.70 4.61 -17.07
C ASN A 108 4.72 5.29 -15.68
N ILE A 109 5.52 6.33 -15.50
CA ILE A 109 5.66 7.02 -14.20
C ILE A 109 4.37 7.71 -13.72
N ASN A 110 3.36 7.83 -14.58
CA ASN A 110 2.02 8.31 -14.28
C ASN A 110 1.02 7.19 -13.95
N TYR A 111 1.44 5.92 -13.98
CA TYR A 111 0.55 4.80 -13.70
C TYR A 111 0.51 4.54 -12.21
N VAL A 112 -0.45 5.19 -11.56
CA VAL A 112 -0.71 5.06 -10.12
C VAL A 112 -2.10 4.49 -9.93
N GLN A 113 -2.21 3.40 -9.17
CA GLN A 113 -3.50 2.87 -8.76
C GLN A 113 -3.89 3.44 -7.41
N ILE A 114 -5.13 3.91 -7.32
CA ILE A 114 -5.77 4.29 -6.06
C ILE A 114 -6.62 3.11 -5.59
N HIS A 115 -6.49 2.73 -4.32
CA HIS A 115 -7.40 1.79 -3.68
C HIS A 115 -8.60 2.57 -3.14
N PRO A 116 -9.85 2.14 -3.41
CA PRO A 116 -11.03 2.91 -3.04
C PRO A 116 -11.28 2.97 -1.52
N THR A 117 -10.79 1.99 -0.75
CA THR A 117 -11.18 1.83 0.65
C THR A 117 -9.97 1.65 1.57
N THR A 118 -9.63 2.73 2.29
CA THR A 118 -8.72 2.71 3.43
C THR A 118 -9.41 3.40 4.60
N PHE A 119 -9.04 3.03 5.81
CA PHE A 119 -9.58 3.67 7.02
C PHE A 119 -9.16 5.14 7.05
N PHE A 120 -10.11 6.05 7.24
CA PHE A 120 -9.83 7.49 7.27
C PHE A 120 -9.34 7.93 8.64
N LEU A 121 -8.18 8.60 8.67
CA LEU A 121 -7.66 9.36 9.81
C LEU A 121 -7.30 10.77 9.35
N ARG A 122 -7.76 11.78 10.09
CA ARG A 122 -7.49 13.18 9.73
C ARG A 122 -6.00 13.52 9.82
N ASP A 123 -5.34 13.07 10.88
CA ASP A 123 -3.94 13.35 11.20
C ASP A 123 -3.09 12.09 11.02
N GLU A 124 -3.18 11.49 9.82
CA GLU A 124 -2.49 10.25 9.48
C GLU A 124 -0.97 10.49 9.36
N GLN A 125 -0.20 9.93 10.28
CA GLN A 125 1.27 10.04 10.30
C GLN A 125 1.94 8.86 9.59
N GLU A 126 1.31 7.71 9.65
CA GLU A 126 1.78 6.45 9.07
C GLU A 126 1.06 6.15 7.75
N ARG A 127 1.23 4.94 7.24
CA ARG A 127 0.50 4.48 6.08
C ARG A 127 -0.98 4.27 6.41
N SER A 128 -1.85 4.57 5.43
CA SER A 128 -3.28 4.31 5.54
C SER A 128 -3.55 2.83 5.76
N PHE A 129 -4.40 2.51 6.72
CA PHE A 129 -4.80 1.12 6.97
C PHE A 129 -5.78 0.65 5.88
N LEU A 130 -5.41 -0.42 5.20
CA LEU A 130 -6.20 -0.98 4.11
C LEU A 130 -7.44 -1.70 4.63
N ILE A 131 -8.62 -1.27 4.16
CA ILE A 131 -9.84 -2.08 4.26
C ILE A 131 -9.96 -2.89 2.97
N SER A 132 -9.72 -4.18 3.08
CA SER A 132 -9.60 -5.09 1.94
C SER A 132 -10.82 -5.05 1.02
N GLU A 133 -10.61 -5.21 -0.27
CA GLU A 133 -11.68 -5.41 -1.27
C GLU A 133 -12.58 -6.62 -0.93
N SER A 134 -12.03 -7.62 -0.25
CA SER A 134 -12.77 -8.82 0.19
C SER A 134 -13.94 -8.46 1.11
N VAL A 135 -13.81 -7.42 1.95
CA VAL A 135 -14.88 -6.94 2.83
C VAL A 135 -16.12 -6.54 2.01
N ARG A 136 -15.92 -5.79 0.92
CA ARG A 136 -16.99 -5.44 -0.02
C ARG A 136 -17.50 -6.67 -0.77
N GLY A 137 -16.62 -7.60 -1.09
CA GLY A 137 -16.96 -8.89 -1.71
C GLY A 137 -17.87 -9.76 -0.83
N GLU A 138 -17.72 -9.68 0.50
CA GLU A 138 -18.54 -10.39 1.48
C GLU A 138 -19.81 -9.63 1.88
N GLY A 139 -20.01 -8.41 1.36
CA GLY A 139 -21.28 -7.75 1.45
C GLY A 139 -21.31 -6.36 2.05
N ALA A 140 -20.19 -5.81 2.51
CA ALA A 140 -20.13 -4.45 3.03
C ALA A 140 -20.66 -3.41 2.03
N LYS A 141 -21.26 -2.34 2.53
CA LYS A 141 -21.95 -1.31 1.76
C LYS A 141 -21.37 0.08 2.01
N LEU A 142 -21.37 0.91 0.97
CA LEU A 142 -20.89 2.29 1.03
C LEU A 142 -22.03 3.28 1.12
N TYR A 143 -21.89 4.26 2.01
CA TYR A 143 -22.88 5.28 2.32
C TYR A 143 -22.31 6.69 2.28
N ASP A 144 -23.17 7.63 1.86
CA ASP A 144 -22.92 9.06 1.94
C ASP A 144 -23.07 9.59 3.39
N LYS A 145 -22.88 10.90 3.60
CA LYS A 145 -23.03 11.55 4.91
C LYS A 145 -24.44 11.44 5.51
N ASN A 146 -25.45 11.18 4.70
CA ASN A 146 -26.86 11.04 5.12
C ASN A 146 -27.27 9.56 5.26
N MET A 147 -26.31 8.64 5.18
CA MET A 147 -26.54 7.20 5.22
C MET A 147 -27.38 6.67 4.05
N ASN A 148 -27.29 7.28 2.87
CA ASN A 148 -27.82 6.72 1.63
C ASN A 148 -26.74 5.96 0.90
N ARG A 149 -27.03 4.74 0.46
CA ARG A 149 -26.16 3.98 -0.42
C ARG A 149 -26.07 4.68 -1.78
N PHE A 150 -24.87 4.98 -2.26
CA PHE A 150 -24.66 5.82 -3.45
C PHE A 150 -24.00 5.10 -4.63
N VAL A 151 -23.48 3.89 -4.44
CA VAL A 151 -22.68 3.20 -5.48
C VAL A 151 -22.85 1.67 -5.40
N ASN A 152 -22.52 0.98 -6.48
CA ASN A 152 -22.27 -0.46 -6.46
C ASN A 152 -20.83 -0.72 -6.01
N GLU A 153 -20.63 -1.31 -4.87
CA GLU A 153 -19.34 -1.57 -4.21
C GLU A 153 -18.43 -2.55 -4.97
N LEU A 154 -19.00 -3.30 -5.91
CA LEU A 154 -18.30 -4.30 -6.71
C LEU A 154 -17.80 -3.77 -8.07
N LEU A 155 -17.87 -2.47 -8.29
CA LEU A 155 -17.27 -1.83 -9.46
C LEU A 155 -15.74 -2.03 -9.46
N PRO A 156 -15.08 -1.99 -10.63
CA PRO A 156 -13.63 -1.88 -10.73
C PRO A 156 -13.08 -0.73 -9.87
N ARG A 157 -11.84 -0.88 -9.37
CA ARG A 157 -11.25 0.06 -8.41
C ARG A 157 -11.22 1.50 -8.87
N ASP A 158 -10.92 1.75 -10.13
CA ASP A 158 -10.89 3.07 -10.77
C ASP A 158 -12.28 3.74 -10.73
N LEU A 159 -13.30 3.05 -11.20
CA LEU A 159 -14.68 3.54 -11.22
C LEU A 159 -15.24 3.76 -9.82
N LEU A 160 -14.92 2.85 -8.90
CA LEU A 160 -15.37 3.00 -7.52
C LEU A 160 -14.67 4.16 -6.81
N THR A 161 -13.37 4.34 -7.06
CA THR A 161 -12.60 5.48 -6.54
C THR A 161 -13.18 6.81 -7.03
N GLU A 162 -13.47 6.91 -8.32
CA GLU A 162 -14.09 8.11 -8.92
C GLU A 162 -15.43 8.42 -8.24
N ALA A 163 -16.31 7.42 -8.13
CA ALA A 163 -17.62 7.59 -7.48
C ALA A 163 -17.50 8.03 -6.01
N ILE A 164 -16.49 7.54 -5.27
CA ILE A 164 -16.25 7.95 -3.88
C ILE A 164 -15.78 9.41 -3.84
N TYR A 165 -14.83 9.82 -4.68
CA TYR A 165 -14.37 11.22 -4.74
C TYR A 165 -15.50 12.17 -5.12
N GLU A 166 -16.31 11.84 -6.12
CA GLU A 166 -17.49 12.63 -6.50
C GLU A 166 -18.50 12.76 -5.34
N GLN A 167 -18.72 11.68 -4.59
CA GLN A 167 -19.61 11.73 -3.43
C GLN A 167 -19.04 12.58 -2.30
N MET A 168 -17.74 12.47 -2.01
CA MET A 168 -17.05 13.30 -1.02
C MET A 168 -17.13 14.79 -1.36
N GLU A 169 -16.93 15.14 -2.64
CA GLU A 169 -17.05 16.50 -3.14
C GLU A 169 -18.47 17.04 -2.98
N LYS A 170 -19.47 16.27 -3.42
CA LYS A 170 -20.90 16.62 -3.30
C LYS A 170 -21.31 16.82 -1.84
N ASP A 171 -20.80 16.00 -0.95
CA ASP A 171 -21.12 16.04 0.47
C ASP A 171 -20.31 17.08 1.25
N HIS A 172 -19.25 17.62 0.65
CA HIS A 172 -18.24 18.46 1.32
C HIS A 172 -17.66 17.76 2.56
N THR A 173 -17.27 16.48 2.41
CA THR A 173 -16.70 15.63 3.45
C THR A 173 -15.31 15.14 3.06
N GLU A 174 -14.50 14.76 4.06
CA GLU A 174 -13.17 14.17 3.83
C GLU A 174 -13.21 12.63 3.73
N HIS A 175 -14.38 12.01 3.88
CA HIS A 175 -14.56 10.56 3.87
C HIS A 175 -16.00 10.18 3.50
N VAL A 176 -16.20 8.93 3.15
CA VAL A 176 -17.50 8.24 3.07
C VAL A 176 -17.60 7.21 4.19
N TRP A 177 -18.73 6.53 4.31
CA TRP A 177 -18.94 5.50 5.32
C TRP A 177 -19.01 4.11 4.72
N GLU A 178 -18.41 3.11 5.37
CA GLU A 178 -18.62 1.69 5.06
C GLU A 178 -19.32 0.98 6.21
N ASP A 179 -20.34 0.23 5.85
CA ASP A 179 -21.15 -0.58 6.76
C ASP A 179 -20.78 -2.07 6.60
N LEU A 180 -20.17 -2.64 7.63
CA LEU A 180 -19.82 -4.06 7.67
C LEU A 180 -20.87 -4.91 8.42
N ARG A 181 -21.93 -4.29 8.97
CA ARG A 181 -22.99 -5.00 9.72
C ARG A 181 -23.81 -5.96 8.84
N THR A 182 -23.70 -5.85 7.53
CA THR A 182 -24.27 -6.78 6.55
C THR A 182 -23.54 -8.13 6.51
N ILE A 183 -22.34 -8.22 7.07
CA ILE A 183 -21.54 -9.43 7.19
C ILE A 183 -21.78 -10.02 8.60
N PRO A 184 -22.05 -11.34 8.73
CA PRO A 184 -22.20 -11.96 10.03
C PRO A 184 -20.97 -11.73 10.94
N GLU A 185 -21.19 -11.42 12.21
CA GLU A 185 -20.10 -11.10 13.17
C GLU A 185 -19.04 -12.20 13.25
N GLU A 186 -19.46 -13.47 13.21
CA GLU A 186 -18.56 -14.62 13.22
C GLU A 186 -17.65 -14.64 11.98
N GLU A 187 -18.20 -14.33 10.81
CA GLU A 187 -17.43 -14.22 9.56
C GLU A 187 -16.46 -13.04 9.60
N LEU A 188 -16.91 -11.88 10.08
CA LEU A 188 -16.03 -10.70 10.27
C LEU A 188 -14.82 -11.03 11.14
N ARG A 189 -15.05 -11.67 12.27
CA ARG A 189 -13.97 -12.03 13.23
C ARG A 189 -13.05 -13.13 12.72
N THR A 190 -13.53 -14.00 11.84
CA THR A 190 -12.77 -15.12 11.27
C THR A 190 -11.98 -14.71 10.03
N HIS A 191 -12.60 -13.93 9.14
CA HIS A 191 -11.98 -13.56 7.87
C HIS A 191 -11.17 -12.26 7.94
N PHE A 192 -11.55 -11.33 8.84
CA PHE A 192 -10.96 -9.99 8.95
C PHE A 192 -10.58 -9.60 10.39
N PRO A 193 -9.88 -10.49 11.13
CA PRO A 193 -9.60 -10.23 12.55
C PRO A 193 -8.77 -8.95 12.76
N ASN A 194 -7.83 -8.65 11.86
CA ASN A 194 -6.98 -7.48 11.97
C ASN A 194 -7.72 -6.18 11.62
N ILE A 195 -8.66 -6.22 10.66
CA ILE A 195 -9.54 -5.08 10.36
C ILE A 195 -10.42 -4.76 11.57
N VAL A 196 -11.05 -5.78 12.16
CA VAL A 196 -11.89 -5.60 13.35
C VAL A 196 -11.09 -5.02 14.51
N GLU A 197 -9.90 -5.55 14.76
CA GLU A 197 -9.02 -5.09 15.84
C GLU A 197 -8.51 -3.66 15.59
N HIS A 198 -8.09 -3.34 14.36
CA HIS A 198 -7.66 -1.98 14.02
C HIS A 198 -8.79 -0.96 14.24
N CYS A 199 -9.99 -1.24 13.73
CA CYS A 199 -11.14 -0.37 13.91
C CYS A 199 -11.48 -0.18 15.39
N ARG A 200 -11.41 -1.24 16.20
CA ARG A 200 -11.60 -1.18 17.65
C ARG A 200 -10.58 -0.27 18.33
N GLN A 201 -9.30 -0.35 17.94
CA GLN A 201 -8.23 0.52 18.46
C GLN A 201 -8.46 1.98 18.10
N MET A 202 -9.06 2.24 16.94
CA MET A 202 -9.44 3.58 16.48
C MET A 202 -10.79 4.07 17.05
N GLY A 203 -11.42 3.29 17.94
CA GLY A 203 -12.65 3.67 18.62
C GLY A 203 -13.94 3.28 17.89
N HIS A 204 -13.86 2.40 16.88
CA HIS A 204 -15.01 1.92 16.12
C HIS A 204 -15.33 0.45 16.40
N ASP A 205 -16.57 0.18 16.82
CA ASP A 205 -17.09 -1.18 17.01
C ASP A 205 -17.76 -1.67 15.71
N VAL A 206 -16.97 -2.20 14.81
CA VAL A 206 -17.37 -2.59 13.45
C VAL A 206 -18.64 -3.43 13.36
N PRO A 207 -18.92 -4.41 14.27
CA PRO A 207 -20.19 -5.14 14.26
C PRO A 207 -21.42 -4.27 14.56
N LYS A 208 -21.25 -3.03 15.03
CA LYS A 208 -22.35 -2.18 15.49
C LYS A 208 -22.45 -0.84 14.75
N GLU A 209 -21.37 -0.36 14.15
CA GLU A 209 -21.33 0.95 13.51
C GLU A 209 -20.58 0.93 12.17
N CYS A 210 -20.78 1.97 11.37
CA CYS A 210 -20.02 2.19 10.14
C CYS A 210 -18.64 2.75 10.46
N ILE A 211 -17.70 2.54 9.53
CA ILE A 211 -16.34 3.09 9.62
C ILE A 211 -16.10 4.16 8.54
N PRO A 212 -15.30 5.19 8.82
CA PRO A 212 -14.97 6.22 7.85
C PRO A 212 -13.91 5.73 6.86
N LEU A 213 -14.12 5.96 5.56
CA LEU A 213 -13.22 5.53 4.49
C LEU A 213 -12.81 6.66 3.57
N VAL A 214 -11.57 6.57 3.07
CA VAL A 214 -11.02 7.46 2.06
C VAL A 214 -10.23 6.65 1.01
N PRO A 215 -10.29 7.02 -0.28
CA PRO A 215 -9.38 6.44 -1.27
C PRO A 215 -7.92 6.82 -0.99
N ALA A 216 -7.00 5.87 -1.24
CA ALA A 216 -5.57 6.08 -1.00
C ALA A 216 -4.71 5.52 -2.13
N GLN A 217 -3.55 6.13 -2.35
CA GLN A 217 -2.56 5.55 -3.25
C GLN A 217 -2.19 4.12 -2.79
N HIS A 218 -2.10 3.19 -3.75
CA HIS A 218 -1.91 1.78 -3.42
C HIS A 218 -0.76 1.16 -4.21
N HIS A 219 -0.83 1.16 -5.55
CA HIS A 219 0.22 0.63 -6.39
C HIS A 219 0.80 1.69 -7.31
N PHE A 220 2.12 1.61 -7.50
CA PHE A 220 2.82 2.33 -8.54
C PHE A 220 3.31 1.31 -9.58
N MET A 221 2.85 1.45 -10.82
CA MET A 221 3.16 0.52 -11.92
C MET A 221 4.17 1.07 -12.90
N GLY A 222 4.74 2.24 -12.62
CA GLY A 222 5.87 2.80 -13.33
C GLY A 222 7.20 2.29 -12.79
N GLY A 223 8.29 2.63 -13.48
CA GLY A 223 9.63 2.27 -13.02
C GLY A 223 10.71 2.53 -14.04
N VAL A 224 11.86 1.95 -13.74
CA VAL A 224 13.04 1.94 -14.61
C VAL A 224 12.80 0.95 -15.76
N TRP A 225 13.24 1.35 -16.98
CA TRP A 225 13.07 0.55 -18.21
C TRP A 225 14.43 0.06 -18.71
#